data_405ccce52c311846c4ea741be47cef68
#
_entry.id   405ccce52c311846c4ea741be47cef68
#
_cell.length_a   1.000
_cell.length_b   1.000
_cell.length_c   1.000
_cell.angle_alpha   90.00
_cell.angle_beta   90.00
_cell.angle_gamma   90.00
#
_symmetry.space_group_name_H-M   'P 1'
#
loop_
_entity.id
_entity.type
_entity.pdbx_description
1 polymer ?
#
loop_
_entity_poly.entity_id
_entity_poly.type
_entity_poly.pdbx_seq_one_letter_code
_entity_poly.pdbx_strand_id
1 'polypeptide(L)'
;MLYFAFDLSFTGTGICMLNDNEKKISFWQVKTILDKKKTFETIQSGITSILQGIENIIVDKEQEGMKIVMEQPFVGGCWSAGLYGLDSAFFQRWREYINRTYHPNTLKKIMGKHTKNDSINLAHAIITELESCGWRVRSPASKITDDQSEALIYNTLYHIEEKHPDFIEMYDTLNCSKIIK
;
A
#
# COMPACT_ATOMS: atom_id res chain seq x y z
N MET A 1 -5.84 -15.13 -7.89
CA MET A 1 -6.14 -13.70 -7.73
C MET A 1 -4.91 -13.00 -7.17
N LEU A 2 -4.55 -11.84 -7.71
CA LEU A 2 -3.46 -11.00 -7.23
C LEU A 2 -4.03 -9.78 -6.52
N TYR A 3 -3.50 -9.49 -5.34
CA TYR A 3 -3.87 -8.33 -4.54
C TYR A 3 -2.65 -7.43 -4.44
N PHE A 4 -2.73 -6.25 -5.00
CA PHE A 4 -1.68 -5.24 -4.91
C PHE A 4 -2.09 -4.14 -3.94
N ALA A 5 -1.18 -3.74 -3.07
CA ALA A 5 -1.34 -2.53 -2.28
C ALA A 5 -0.20 -1.57 -2.54
N PHE A 6 -0.54 -0.29 -2.55
CA PHE A 6 0.39 0.81 -2.81
C PHE A 6 0.32 1.84 -1.68
N ASP A 7 1.50 2.14 -1.14
CA ASP A 7 1.75 3.35 -0.38
C ASP A 7 2.49 4.32 -1.29
N LEU A 8 1.72 5.23 -1.91
CA LEU A 8 2.24 6.14 -2.93
C LEU A 8 3.03 7.29 -2.28
N SER A 9 4.29 7.42 -2.67
CA SER A 9 5.11 8.56 -2.28
C SER A 9 6.12 8.93 -3.35
N PHE A 10 6.56 10.18 -3.36
CA PHE A 10 7.59 10.65 -4.28
C PHE A 10 8.99 10.12 -3.96
N THR A 11 9.25 9.76 -2.73
CA THR A 11 10.58 9.35 -2.27
C THR A 11 10.78 7.84 -2.31
N GLY A 12 9.68 7.09 -2.22
CA GLY A 12 9.76 5.64 -2.23
C GLY A 12 8.39 4.99 -2.15
N THR A 13 7.68 4.90 -3.29
CA THR A 13 6.41 4.15 -3.34
C THR A 13 6.64 2.70 -2.91
N GLY A 14 6.02 2.31 -1.82
CA GLY A 14 5.99 0.94 -1.33
C GLY A 14 4.92 0.12 -2.04
N ILE A 15 5.26 -1.10 -2.43
CA ILE A 15 4.35 -2.01 -3.11
C ILE A 15 4.41 -3.37 -2.43
N CYS A 16 3.23 -3.91 -2.11
CA CYS A 16 3.06 -5.27 -1.64
C CYS A 16 2.10 -6.02 -2.55
N MET A 17 2.45 -7.22 -2.97
CA MET A 17 1.56 -8.13 -3.70
C MET A 17 1.34 -9.41 -2.90
N LEU A 18 0.08 -9.78 -2.69
CA LEU A 18 -0.32 -11.10 -2.24
C LEU A 18 -0.83 -11.89 -3.46
N ASN A 19 -0.18 -12.99 -3.79
CA ASN A 19 -0.68 -13.96 -4.76
C ASN A 19 -1.36 -15.11 -4.01
N ASP A 20 -2.68 -15.09 -3.98
CA ASP A 20 -3.47 -16.08 -3.22
C ASP A 20 -3.37 -17.48 -3.82
N ASN A 21 -3.20 -17.60 -5.14
CA ASN A 21 -3.06 -18.88 -5.83
C ASN A 21 -1.74 -19.58 -5.50
N GLU A 22 -0.64 -18.81 -5.47
CA GLU A 22 0.69 -19.34 -5.19
C GLU A 22 1.07 -19.29 -3.70
N LYS A 23 0.24 -18.70 -2.85
CA LYS A 23 0.54 -18.39 -1.46
C LYS A 23 1.88 -17.65 -1.33
N LYS A 24 1.99 -16.52 -2.02
CA LYS A 24 3.26 -15.79 -2.15
C LYS A 24 3.08 -14.32 -1.87
N ILE A 25 4.03 -13.78 -1.11
CA ILE A 25 4.14 -12.35 -0.81
C ILE A 25 5.35 -11.81 -1.54
N SER A 26 5.18 -10.70 -2.24
CA SER A 26 6.29 -10.02 -2.92
C SER A 26 6.25 -8.54 -2.62
N PHE A 27 7.45 -7.95 -2.49
CA PHE A 27 7.62 -6.54 -2.18
C PHE A 27 8.48 -5.85 -3.23
N TRP A 28 8.13 -4.61 -3.54
CA TRP A 28 8.94 -3.72 -4.36
C TRP A 28 8.95 -2.32 -3.74
N GLN A 29 9.92 -1.55 -4.13
CA GLN A 29 9.98 -0.13 -3.85
C GLN A 29 10.38 0.60 -5.12
N VAL A 30 9.53 1.51 -5.58
CA VAL A 30 9.84 2.39 -6.70
C VAL A 30 10.34 3.71 -6.13
N LYS A 31 11.61 4.02 -6.39
CA LYS A 31 12.24 5.25 -5.94
C LYS A 31 12.45 6.19 -7.12
N THR A 32 12.26 7.47 -6.89
CA THR A 32 12.66 8.51 -7.82
C THR A 32 13.69 9.43 -7.17
N ILE A 33 14.62 9.91 -7.98
CA ILE A 33 15.57 10.94 -7.55
C ILE A 33 14.93 12.28 -7.93
N LEU A 34 14.36 12.95 -6.92
CA LEU A 34 13.87 14.31 -7.12
C LEU A 34 15.05 15.28 -7.11
N ASP A 35 15.09 16.15 -8.12
CA ASP A 35 16.00 17.28 -8.11
C ASP A 35 15.69 18.18 -6.90
N LYS A 36 16.72 18.83 -6.35
CA LYS A 36 16.57 19.78 -5.23
C LYS A 36 15.65 20.94 -5.56
N LYS A 37 15.56 21.31 -6.84
CA LYS A 37 14.64 22.32 -7.35
C LYS A 37 13.31 21.64 -7.73
N LYS A 38 12.29 21.84 -6.92
CA LYS A 38 10.92 21.37 -7.19
C LYS A 38 10.24 22.29 -8.22
N THR A 39 10.62 22.20 -9.48
CA THR A 39 9.90 22.86 -10.58
C THR A 39 8.73 21.97 -11.03
N PHE A 40 7.81 22.54 -11.80
CA PHE A 40 6.69 21.77 -12.37
C PHE A 40 7.20 20.59 -13.22
N GLU A 41 8.23 20.84 -14.03
CA GLU A 41 8.83 19.83 -14.91
C GLU A 41 9.47 18.68 -14.10
N THR A 42 10.18 18.99 -13.01
CA THR A 42 10.79 17.95 -12.16
C THR A 42 9.75 17.11 -11.42
N ILE A 43 8.64 17.75 -11.01
CA ILE A 43 7.50 17.04 -10.40
C ILE A 43 6.86 16.10 -11.43
N GLN A 44 6.57 16.61 -12.63
CA GLN A 44 5.96 15.81 -13.70
C GLN A 44 6.84 14.66 -14.15
N SER A 45 8.15 14.88 -14.29
CA SER A 45 9.13 13.83 -14.58
C SER A 45 9.15 12.77 -13.46
N GLY A 46 9.09 13.18 -12.19
CA GLY A 46 9.00 12.28 -11.05
C GLY A 46 7.75 11.40 -11.08
N ILE A 47 6.57 11.99 -11.35
CA ILE A 47 5.31 11.25 -11.52
C ILE A 47 5.46 10.20 -12.61
N THR A 48 5.93 10.61 -13.79
CA THR A 48 6.11 9.71 -14.95
C THR A 48 7.05 8.55 -14.60
N SER A 49 8.16 8.82 -13.92
CA SER A 49 9.13 7.81 -13.51
C SER A 49 8.53 6.79 -12.53
N ILE A 50 7.75 7.25 -11.55
CA ILE A 50 7.08 6.36 -10.58
C ILE A 50 6.04 5.49 -11.29
N LEU A 51 5.18 6.08 -12.12
CA LEU A 51 4.15 5.33 -12.84
C LEU A 51 4.75 4.29 -13.78
N GLN A 52 5.85 4.62 -14.48
CA GLN A 52 6.56 3.67 -15.31
C GLN A 52 7.18 2.54 -14.50
N GLY A 53 7.75 2.85 -13.32
CA GLY A 53 8.28 1.84 -12.41
C GLY A 53 7.19 0.88 -11.90
N ILE A 54 6.00 1.41 -11.59
CA ILE A 54 4.84 0.62 -11.19
C ILE A 54 4.35 -0.23 -12.36
N GLU A 55 4.21 0.34 -13.55
CA GLU A 55 3.78 -0.37 -14.76
C GLU A 55 4.66 -1.59 -15.06
N ASN A 56 5.97 -1.45 -14.98
CA ASN A 56 6.92 -2.55 -15.17
C ASN A 56 6.73 -3.70 -14.17
N ILE A 57 6.10 -3.45 -13.02
CA ILE A 57 5.80 -4.48 -12.02
C ILE A 57 4.45 -5.14 -12.32
N ILE A 58 3.48 -4.37 -12.82
CA ILE A 58 2.09 -4.82 -12.99
C ILE A 58 1.83 -5.45 -14.36
N VAL A 59 2.47 -4.96 -15.43
CA VAL A 59 2.10 -5.25 -16.84
C VAL A 59 1.94 -6.73 -17.15
N ASP A 60 2.80 -7.58 -16.59
CA ASP A 60 2.74 -9.03 -16.82
C ASP A 60 1.69 -9.73 -15.92
N LYS A 61 1.02 -8.98 -15.05
CA LYS A 61 0.12 -9.49 -14.01
C LYS A 61 -1.38 -9.24 -14.30
N GLU A 62 -1.67 -8.31 -15.19
CA GLU A 62 -3.06 -7.94 -15.52
C GLU A 62 -3.91 -9.12 -16.01
N GLN A 63 -3.29 -10.08 -16.71
CA GLN A 63 -3.96 -11.28 -17.23
C GLN A 63 -4.39 -12.28 -16.14
N GLU A 64 -3.80 -12.21 -14.94
CA GLU A 64 -4.09 -13.13 -13.83
C GLU A 64 -5.31 -12.73 -13.00
N GLY A 65 -5.91 -11.58 -13.30
CA GLY A 65 -6.93 -10.95 -12.47
C GLY A 65 -6.30 -10.24 -11.26
N MET A 66 -6.45 -8.92 -11.23
CA MET A 66 -5.77 -8.05 -10.29
C MET A 66 -6.77 -7.21 -9.51
N LYS A 67 -6.51 -7.02 -8.22
CA LYS A 67 -7.19 -6.06 -7.35
C LYS A 67 -6.16 -5.13 -6.74
N ILE A 68 -6.47 -3.84 -6.73
CA ILE A 68 -5.60 -2.81 -6.18
C ILE A 68 -6.26 -2.18 -4.97
N VAL A 69 -5.46 -1.99 -3.92
CA VAL A 69 -5.80 -1.16 -2.77
C VAL A 69 -4.72 -0.09 -2.58
N MET A 70 -5.12 1.05 -2.06
CA MET A 70 -4.18 2.15 -1.84
C MET A 70 -4.63 3.03 -0.69
N GLU A 71 -3.69 3.79 -0.13
CA GLU A 71 -4.04 4.88 0.76
C GLU A 71 -4.70 6.01 -0.03
N GLN A 72 -5.80 6.53 0.50
CA GLN A 72 -6.45 7.70 -0.07
C GLN A 72 -5.63 8.96 0.22
N PRO A 73 -5.42 9.86 -0.77
CA PRO A 73 -4.74 11.10 -0.54
C PRO A 73 -5.46 11.94 0.53
N PHE A 74 -4.71 12.43 1.50
CA PHE A 74 -5.27 13.25 2.59
C PHE A 74 -5.59 14.66 2.09
N VAL A 75 -6.85 15.03 2.09
CA VAL A 75 -7.32 16.37 1.74
C VAL A 75 -7.25 17.27 2.99
N GLY A 76 -6.24 18.10 3.12
CA GLY A 76 -6.21 19.09 4.21
C GLY A 76 -4.88 19.28 4.94
N GLY A 77 -3.79 18.71 4.46
CA GLY A 77 -2.45 18.89 5.00
C GLY A 77 -1.51 19.67 4.05
N CYS A 78 -0.25 19.86 4.46
CA CYS A 78 0.83 20.42 3.64
C CYS A 78 1.26 19.45 2.51
N TRP A 79 0.33 18.84 1.83
CA TRP A 79 0.60 17.93 0.73
C TRP A 79 1.10 18.73 -0.47
N SER A 80 2.21 18.31 -1.00
CA SER A 80 2.72 18.93 -2.22
C SER A 80 1.76 18.65 -3.38
N ALA A 81 1.53 19.65 -4.25
CA ALA A 81 0.77 19.48 -5.49
C ALA A 81 1.23 18.25 -6.30
N GLY A 82 2.51 17.88 -6.14
CA GLY A 82 3.09 16.70 -6.75
C GLY A 82 2.48 15.37 -6.29
N LEU A 83 2.21 15.20 -5.01
CA LEU A 83 1.63 13.94 -4.51
C LEU A 83 0.18 13.79 -5.00
N TYR A 84 -0.60 14.89 -5.01
CA TYR A 84 -1.92 14.87 -5.63
C TYR A 84 -1.87 14.53 -7.12
N GLY A 85 -0.87 15.06 -7.84
CA GLY A 85 -0.64 14.74 -9.24
C GLY A 85 -0.34 13.24 -9.43
N LEU A 86 0.49 12.67 -8.56
CA LEU A 86 0.82 11.24 -8.58
C LEU A 86 -0.42 10.39 -8.31
N ASP A 87 -1.17 10.66 -7.23
CA ASP A 87 -2.39 9.93 -6.89
C ASP A 87 -3.42 10.00 -8.01
N SER A 88 -3.67 11.19 -8.55
CA SER A 88 -4.62 11.40 -9.66
C SER A 88 -4.21 10.63 -10.91
N ALA A 89 -2.93 10.67 -11.27
CA ALA A 89 -2.41 9.99 -12.44
C ALA A 89 -2.42 8.45 -12.26
N PHE A 90 -2.11 7.98 -11.06
CA PHE A 90 -2.23 6.56 -10.70
C PHE A 90 -3.68 6.11 -10.80
N PHE A 91 -4.61 6.84 -10.16
CA PHE A 91 -6.04 6.53 -10.19
C PHE A 91 -6.61 6.50 -11.61
N GLN A 92 -6.26 7.46 -12.45
CA GLN A 92 -6.71 7.49 -13.85
C GLN A 92 -6.24 6.27 -14.65
N ARG A 93 -5.03 5.78 -14.38
CA ARG A 93 -4.41 4.70 -15.14
C ARG A 93 -4.94 3.32 -14.75
N TRP A 94 -5.20 3.09 -13.46
CA TRP A 94 -5.57 1.78 -12.93
C TRP A 94 -6.93 1.75 -12.23
N ARG A 95 -7.80 2.74 -12.44
CA ARG A 95 -9.07 2.87 -11.73
C ARG A 95 -9.95 1.62 -11.80
N GLU A 96 -9.89 0.86 -12.90
CA GLU A 96 -10.69 -0.34 -13.10
C GLU A 96 -10.27 -1.49 -12.17
N TYR A 97 -9.04 -1.44 -11.66
CA TYR A 97 -8.49 -2.41 -10.73
C TYR A 97 -8.52 -1.95 -9.29
N ILE A 98 -8.82 -0.65 -9.04
CA ILE A 98 -8.87 -0.10 -7.68
C ILE A 98 -10.18 -0.51 -7.01
N ASN A 99 -10.07 -1.42 -6.06
CA ASN A 99 -11.21 -1.97 -5.33
C ASN A 99 -11.45 -1.28 -3.99
N ARG A 100 -10.40 -0.74 -3.37
CA ARG A 100 -10.49 -0.09 -2.07
C ARG A 100 -9.45 1.02 -1.93
N THR A 101 -9.89 2.13 -1.33
CA THR A 101 -8.98 3.17 -0.83
C THR A 101 -9.15 3.31 0.68
N TYR A 102 -8.05 3.41 1.40
CA TYR A 102 -8.05 3.58 2.84
C TYR A 102 -7.73 5.02 3.22
N HIS A 103 -8.50 5.57 4.15
CA HIS A 103 -8.20 6.89 4.69
C HIS A 103 -6.87 6.85 5.48
N PRO A 104 -6.02 7.90 5.42
CA PRO A 104 -4.73 7.94 6.14
C PRO A 104 -4.81 7.68 7.64
N ASN A 105 -5.96 7.99 8.24
CA ASN A 105 -6.20 7.68 9.65
C ASN A 105 -6.58 6.21 9.91
N THR A 106 -6.69 5.37 8.89
CA THR A 106 -7.07 3.95 9.06
C THR A 106 -6.04 3.22 9.91
N LEU A 107 -4.75 3.37 9.62
CA LEU A 107 -3.69 2.78 10.45
C LEU A 107 -3.71 3.33 11.88
N LYS A 108 -3.97 4.62 12.06
CA LYS A 108 -4.12 5.21 13.41
C LYS A 108 -5.31 4.66 14.18
N LYS A 109 -6.39 4.31 13.50
CA LYS A 109 -7.55 3.65 14.13
C LYS A 109 -7.22 2.22 14.55
N ILE A 110 -6.45 1.49 13.74
CA ILE A 110 -6.06 0.09 14.01
C ILE A 110 -5.00 0.02 15.11
N MET A 111 -3.94 0.80 14.98
CA MET A 111 -2.73 0.70 15.79
C MET A 111 -2.67 1.73 16.93
N GLY A 112 -3.61 2.69 16.95
CA GLY A 112 -3.50 3.86 17.82
C GLY A 112 -2.42 4.81 17.35
N LYS A 113 -1.78 5.54 18.30
CA LYS A 113 -0.63 6.38 17.98
C LYS A 113 0.57 5.49 17.70
N HIS A 114 0.99 5.44 16.45
CA HIS A 114 2.08 4.57 16.00
C HIS A 114 3.22 5.36 15.36
N THR A 115 4.37 4.74 15.33
CA THR A 115 5.58 5.19 14.64
C THR A 115 5.82 4.31 13.41
N LYS A 116 6.75 4.72 12.55
CA LYS A 116 7.21 3.89 11.43
C LYS A 116 7.72 2.52 11.87
N ASN A 117 8.40 2.46 13.02
CA ASN A 117 8.86 1.18 13.57
C ASN A 117 7.70 0.27 13.97
N ASP A 118 6.59 0.83 14.45
CA ASP A 118 5.41 0.04 14.80
C ASP A 118 4.77 -0.58 13.54
N SER A 119 4.70 0.16 12.43
CA SER A 119 4.25 -0.37 11.14
C SER A 119 5.16 -1.52 10.66
N ILE A 120 6.48 -1.37 10.78
CA ILE A 120 7.44 -2.42 10.44
C ILE A 120 7.27 -3.66 11.34
N ASN A 121 7.11 -3.47 12.64
CA ASN A 121 6.92 -4.56 13.59
C ASN A 121 5.61 -5.32 13.32
N LEU A 122 4.52 -4.60 13.05
CA LEU A 122 3.25 -5.22 12.67
C LEU A 122 3.37 -6.00 11.36
N ALA A 123 4.04 -5.43 10.36
CA ALA A 123 4.26 -6.11 9.09
C ALA A 123 5.07 -7.41 9.28
N HIS A 124 6.09 -7.42 10.14
CA HIS A 124 6.83 -8.64 10.48
C HIS A 124 5.94 -9.68 11.18
N ALA A 125 5.08 -9.26 12.09
CA ALA A 125 4.12 -10.16 12.72
C ALA A 125 3.14 -10.77 11.70
N ILE A 126 2.61 -9.96 10.78
CA ILE A 126 1.76 -10.42 9.68
C ILE A 126 2.51 -11.43 8.80
N ILE A 127 3.75 -11.16 8.42
CA ILE A 127 4.57 -12.07 7.62
C ILE A 127 4.73 -13.42 8.34
N THR A 128 5.10 -13.38 9.62
CA THR A 128 5.28 -14.60 10.42
C THR A 128 4.00 -15.43 10.46
N GLU A 129 2.85 -14.79 10.64
CA GLU A 129 1.56 -15.49 10.66
C GLU A 129 1.22 -16.06 9.29
N LEU A 130 1.43 -15.31 8.21
CA LEU A 130 1.19 -15.81 6.86
C LEU A 130 2.14 -16.98 6.51
N GLU A 131 3.40 -16.93 6.91
CA GLU A 131 4.36 -18.02 6.72
C GLU A 131 3.91 -19.28 7.49
N SER A 132 3.37 -19.14 8.70
CA SER A 132 2.79 -20.25 9.46
C SER A 132 1.60 -20.90 8.74
N CYS A 133 0.88 -20.12 7.93
CA CYS A 133 -0.22 -20.56 7.05
C CYS A 133 0.25 -21.05 5.67
N GLY A 134 1.54 -21.24 5.47
CA GLY A 134 2.12 -21.79 4.23
C GLY A 134 2.40 -20.77 3.13
N TRP A 135 2.35 -19.47 3.42
CA TRP A 135 2.77 -18.44 2.49
C TRP A 135 4.29 -18.35 2.42
N ARG A 136 4.79 -17.95 1.27
CA ARG A 136 6.22 -17.77 1.02
C ARG A 136 6.53 -16.31 0.74
N VAL A 137 7.44 -15.73 1.49
CA VAL A 137 7.89 -14.35 1.25
C VAL A 137 9.00 -14.35 0.21
N ARG A 138 8.79 -13.59 -0.86
CA ARG A 138 9.81 -13.26 -1.84
C ARG A 138 10.19 -11.79 -1.66
N SER A 139 11.11 -11.53 -0.76
CA SER A 139 11.73 -10.22 -0.64
C SER A 139 13.17 -10.30 -1.13
N PRO A 140 13.61 -9.37 -1.96
CA PRO A 140 15.02 -9.26 -2.30
C PRO A 140 15.88 -8.70 -1.15
N ALA A 141 15.27 -8.25 -0.06
CA ALA A 141 15.97 -7.59 1.04
C ALA A 141 15.57 -8.16 2.40
N SER A 142 16.57 -8.29 3.26
CA SER A 142 16.44 -8.65 4.68
C SER A 142 15.69 -7.59 5.52
N LYS A 143 15.29 -6.48 4.92
CA LYS A 143 14.54 -5.39 5.57
C LYS A 143 13.47 -4.87 4.62
N ILE A 144 12.21 -5.00 5.02
CA ILE A 144 11.11 -4.25 4.42
C ILE A 144 11.18 -2.79 4.92
N THR A 145 10.84 -1.85 4.04
CA THR A 145 10.76 -0.42 4.38
C THR A 145 9.43 -0.11 5.08
N ASP A 146 9.33 1.08 5.67
CA ASP A 146 8.07 1.59 6.21
C ASP A 146 6.95 1.63 5.16
N ASP A 147 7.24 2.18 3.96
CA ASP A 147 6.26 2.24 2.86
C ASP A 147 5.79 0.83 2.42
N GLN A 148 6.71 -0.16 2.35
CA GLN A 148 6.36 -1.54 2.06
C GLN A 148 5.55 -2.20 3.18
N SER A 149 5.82 -1.82 4.43
CA SER A 149 5.10 -2.31 5.60
C SER A 149 3.66 -1.81 5.61
N GLU A 150 3.45 -0.53 5.34
CA GLU A 150 2.12 0.06 5.25
C GLU A 150 1.33 -0.55 4.07
N ALA A 151 1.96 -0.73 2.91
CA ALA A 151 1.35 -1.45 1.79
C ALA A 151 0.92 -2.88 2.18
N LEU A 152 1.75 -3.65 2.92
CA LEU A 152 1.36 -4.98 3.38
C LEU A 152 0.17 -4.93 4.33
N ILE A 153 0.15 -3.99 5.26
CA ILE A 153 -0.95 -3.86 6.24
C ILE A 153 -2.27 -3.57 5.50
N TYR A 154 -2.29 -2.63 4.56
CA TYR A 154 -3.47 -2.33 3.75
C TYR A 154 -3.92 -3.54 2.92
N ASN A 155 -2.97 -4.26 2.33
CA ASN A 155 -3.28 -5.46 1.53
C ASN A 155 -3.90 -6.57 2.38
N THR A 156 -3.33 -6.81 3.56
CA THR A 156 -3.84 -7.80 4.51
C THR A 156 -5.23 -7.41 5.01
N LEU A 157 -5.43 -6.14 5.34
CA LEU A 157 -6.72 -5.63 5.77
C LEU A 157 -7.80 -5.89 4.71
N TYR A 158 -7.51 -5.51 3.46
CA TYR A 158 -8.45 -5.75 2.36
C TYR A 158 -8.73 -7.25 2.14
N HIS A 159 -7.72 -8.09 2.23
CA HIS A 159 -7.87 -9.54 2.09
C HIS A 159 -8.77 -10.13 3.20
N ILE A 160 -8.68 -9.60 4.42
CA ILE A 160 -9.57 -9.96 5.52
C ILE A 160 -10.99 -9.44 5.25
N GLU A 161 -11.14 -8.18 4.89
CA GLU A 161 -12.45 -7.56 4.57
C GLU A 161 -13.19 -8.34 3.47
N GLU A 162 -12.48 -8.80 2.45
CA GLU A 162 -13.08 -9.54 1.34
C GLU A 162 -13.55 -10.94 1.75
N LYS A 163 -12.82 -11.61 2.65
CA LYS A 163 -13.19 -12.96 3.15
C LYS A 163 -14.19 -12.92 4.29
N HIS A 164 -14.27 -11.81 5.00
CA HIS A 164 -15.10 -11.59 6.17
C HIS A 164 -15.81 -10.24 6.08
N PRO A 165 -16.86 -10.11 5.24
CA PRO A 165 -17.56 -8.83 5.04
C PRO A 165 -18.09 -8.22 6.35
N ASP A 166 -18.49 -9.05 7.30
CA ASP A 166 -18.98 -8.61 8.62
C ASP A 166 -17.89 -7.89 9.43
N PHE A 167 -16.61 -8.08 9.08
CA PHE A 167 -15.48 -7.40 9.70
C PHE A 167 -15.52 -5.89 9.45
N ILE A 168 -16.04 -5.46 8.30
CA ILE A 168 -16.20 -4.04 7.94
C ILE A 168 -17.19 -3.37 8.88
N GLU A 169 -18.37 -3.99 9.13
CA GLU A 169 -19.36 -3.45 10.04
C GLU A 169 -18.82 -3.37 11.48
N MET A 170 -18.08 -4.39 11.91
CA MET A 170 -17.44 -4.40 13.21
C MET A 170 -16.37 -3.30 13.32
N TYR A 171 -15.65 -2.99 12.25
CA TYR A 171 -14.60 -1.99 12.20
C TYR A 171 -15.16 -0.57 12.17
N ASP A 172 -16.21 -0.32 11.42
CA ASP A 172 -16.90 0.98 11.35
C ASP A 172 -17.70 1.29 12.63
N THR A 173 -18.19 0.26 13.33
CA THR A 173 -18.93 0.39 14.60
C THR A 173 -18.03 0.40 15.83
N LEU A 174 -16.82 -0.15 15.74
CA LEU A 174 -15.87 -0.09 16.83
C LEU A 174 -15.26 1.32 16.92
N ASN A 175 -15.81 2.08 17.86
CA ASN A 175 -15.07 3.18 18.47
C ASN A 175 -13.81 2.55 19.07
N CYS A 176 -12.72 2.58 18.31
CA CYS A 176 -11.45 1.88 18.59
C CYS A 176 -10.81 2.21 19.94
N SER A 177 -11.34 3.18 20.68
CA SER A 177 -10.99 3.47 22.07
C SER A 177 -11.34 2.35 23.09
N LYS A 178 -12.07 1.31 22.68
CA LYS A 178 -12.51 0.24 23.58
C LYS A 178 -11.78 -1.11 23.41
N ILE A 179 -10.96 -1.26 22.38
CA ILE A 179 -10.27 -2.53 22.09
C ILE A 179 -8.85 -2.56 22.65
N ILE A 180 -8.27 -1.39 22.98
CA ILE A 180 -6.94 -1.28 23.58
C ILE A 180 -7.12 -0.83 25.04
N LYS A 181 -7.62 -1.71 25.86
CA LYS A 181 -7.49 -1.64 27.33
C LYS A 181 -7.02 -2.99 27.84
#